data_6bfc3a6b445e58c29f290ae913281ecc
#
_entry.id   6bfc3a6b445e58c29f290ae913281ecc
#
_cell.length_a   1.000
_cell.length_b   1.000
_cell.length_c   1.000
_cell.angle_alpha   90.00
_cell.angle_beta   90.00
_cell.angle_gamma   90.00
#
_symmetry.space_group_name_H-M   'P 1'
#
loop_
_entity.id
_entity.type
_entity.pdbx_description
1 polymer ?
#
loop_
_entity_poly.entity_id
_entity_poly.type
_entity_poly.pdbx_seq_one_letter_code
_entity_poly.pdbx_strand_id
1 'polypeptide(L)'
;MEKKRVLVAMSGGVDSSAAALLLQQQGYACDGAMLKLYSGEVEGTCCSADDADDARSVAYRLGMKFYVFNETERFARDVMDHFVAEYCAGHTPNPCIDCNRCLKFGALLERALLLGYDYLATGHYARVGYDPETGLYRLLRGRDRWKDQSYVLYQLTQHQLSHLLLPVGEFDKPAIRESAREAGLLNADKADSQDICFVPDGDYGRFLREYGHVEMTPGDFVDREGRVLGRHKGLPCYTTGQRKGLGVSAGRHVYVVRKNAADNTILLGDNEELYARELTACRVNWISGTAPTEPVAVTAKTRYSQTEAEADVTPLPEGRMRVVFRQPQRAITSGQAVVLYDGDTVLGGGVIEDR
;
A
#
# COMPACT_ATOMS: atom_id res chain seq x y z
N MET A 1 -33.27 -17.88 6.55
CA MET A 1 -32.66 -16.55 6.44
C MET A 1 -31.98 -16.47 5.08
N GLU A 2 -32.15 -15.34 4.39
CA GLU A 2 -31.48 -15.10 3.12
C GLU A 2 -29.98 -15.02 3.34
N LYS A 3 -29.18 -15.65 2.45
CA LYS A 3 -27.73 -15.62 2.56
C LYS A 3 -27.20 -14.22 2.31
N LYS A 4 -26.30 -13.73 3.14
CA LYS A 4 -25.59 -12.47 2.90
C LYS A 4 -24.80 -12.55 1.60
N ARG A 5 -24.88 -11.48 0.80
CA ARG A 5 -24.26 -11.40 -0.53
C ARG A 5 -22.91 -10.70 -0.45
N VAL A 6 -21.89 -11.29 -1.08
CA VAL A 6 -20.52 -10.76 -1.07
C VAL A 6 -20.01 -10.60 -2.50
N LEU A 7 -19.50 -9.42 -2.82
CA LEU A 7 -18.71 -9.19 -4.03
C LEU A 7 -17.23 -9.40 -3.70
N VAL A 8 -16.58 -10.38 -4.31
CA VAL A 8 -15.17 -10.68 -4.07
C VAL A 8 -14.31 -10.00 -5.13
N ALA A 9 -13.41 -9.10 -4.71
CA ALA A 9 -12.43 -8.50 -5.61
C ALA A 9 -11.36 -9.55 -5.99
N MET A 10 -11.36 -9.97 -7.23
CA MET A 10 -10.49 -11.03 -7.77
C MET A 10 -9.45 -10.44 -8.70
N SER A 11 -8.18 -10.69 -8.43
CA SER A 11 -7.03 -10.21 -9.20
C SER A 11 -6.37 -11.31 -10.07
N GLY A 12 -6.98 -12.49 -10.17
CA GLY A 12 -6.35 -13.66 -10.80
C GLY A 12 -5.28 -14.35 -9.94
N GLY A 13 -4.95 -13.80 -8.77
CA GLY A 13 -4.01 -14.40 -7.82
C GLY A 13 -4.68 -15.37 -6.85
N VAL A 14 -3.86 -16.25 -6.23
CA VAL A 14 -4.35 -17.31 -5.32
C VAL A 14 -5.10 -16.76 -4.11
N ASP A 15 -4.67 -15.63 -3.54
CA ASP A 15 -5.24 -15.07 -2.31
C ASP A 15 -6.71 -14.63 -2.50
N SER A 16 -7.00 -13.94 -3.59
CA SER A 16 -8.37 -13.52 -3.91
C SER A 16 -9.27 -14.71 -4.27
N SER A 17 -8.71 -15.74 -4.88
CA SER A 17 -9.43 -16.98 -5.20
C SER A 17 -9.75 -17.79 -3.95
N ALA A 18 -8.80 -17.92 -3.04
CA ALA A 18 -9.01 -18.55 -1.74
C ALA A 18 -10.00 -17.76 -0.87
N ALA A 19 -9.99 -16.43 -0.95
CA ALA A 19 -10.97 -15.59 -0.27
C ALA A 19 -12.40 -15.93 -0.69
N ALA A 20 -12.63 -16.11 -2.01
CA ALA A 20 -13.94 -16.53 -2.53
C ALA A 20 -14.34 -17.92 -2.03
N LEU A 21 -13.42 -18.88 -2.07
CA LEU A 21 -13.65 -20.25 -1.58
C LEU A 21 -14.03 -20.27 -0.10
N LEU A 22 -13.26 -19.59 0.76
CA LEU A 22 -13.47 -19.54 2.20
C LEU A 22 -14.83 -18.93 2.55
N LEU A 23 -15.24 -17.87 1.86
CA LEU A 23 -16.53 -17.23 2.09
C LEU A 23 -17.70 -18.11 1.67
N GLN A 24 -17.60 -18.86 0.57
CA GLN A 24 -18.62 -19.85 0.20
C GLN A 24 -18.74 -20.98 1.24
N GLN A 25 -17.61 -21.46 1.76
CA GLN A 25 -17.59 -22.46 2.84
C GLN A 25 -18.23 -21.93 4.12
N GLN A 26 -18.13 -20.61 4.38
CA GLN A 26 -18.81 -19.93 5.50
C GLN A 26 -20.30 -19.66 5.22
N GLY A 27 -20.79 -20.01 4.04
CA GLY A 27 -22.22 -19.92 3.69
C GLY A 27 -22.67 -18.62 3.04
N TYR A 28 -21.74 -17.73 2.66
CA TYR A 28 -22.08 -16.52 1.91
C TYR A 28 -22.46 -16.83 0.46
N ALA A 29 -23.29 -15.96 -0.13
CA ALA A 29 -23.54 -15.95 -1.57
C ALA A 29 -22.54 -15.01 -2.25
N CYS A 30 -21.53 -15.59 -2.94
CA CYS A 30 -20.43 -14.87 -3.52
C CYS A 30 -20.57 -14.70 -5.02
N ASP A 31 -20.23 -13.49 -5.52
CA ASP A 31 -19.93 -13.22 -6.92
C ASP A 31 -18.55 -12.56 -7.02
N GLY A 32 -17.84 -12.74 -8.15
CA GLY A 32 -16.52 -12.21 -8.39
C GLY A 32 -16.55 -10.88 -9.15
N ALA A 33 -15.61 -10.01 -8.86
CA ALA A 33 -15.38 -8.77 -9.61
C ALA A 33 -13.90 -8.51 -9.82
N MET A 34 -13.52 -8.09 -11.02
CA MET A 34 -12.19 -7.61 -11.34
C MET A 34 -12.25 -6.14 -11.74
N LEU A 35 -11.28 -5.36 -11.26
CA LEU A 35 -11.05 -4.01 -11.75
C LEU A 35 -10.06 -4.06 -12.92
N LYS A 36 -10.48 -3.60 -14.11
CA LYS A 36 -9.55 -3.30 -15.19
C LYS A 36 -8.92 -1.95 -14.89
N LEU A 37 -7.65 -1.95 -14.47
CA LEU A 37 -6.93 -0.75 -14.01
C LEU A 37 -6.01 -0.17 -15.08
N TYR A 38 -5.59 -0.98 -16.06
CA TYR A 38 -4.63 -0.59 -17.08
C TYR A 38 -5.08 -1.04 -18.46
N SER A 39 -4.71 -0.27 -19.50
CA SER A 39 -5.08 -0.57 -20.89
C SER A 39 -3.90 -1.04 -21.76
N GLY A 40 -2.69 -1.20 -21.21
CA GLY A 40 -1.50 -1.65 -21.93
C GLY A 40 -1.32 -3.17 -21.87
N GLU A 41 -0.75 -3.75 -22.92
CA GLU A 41 -0.27 -5.14 -22.98
C GLU A 41 1.08 -5.27 -22.25
N VAL A 42 1.13 -4.92 -20.95
CA VAL A 42 2.35 -5.12 -20.17
C VAL A 42 2.22 -6.46 -19.47
N GLU A 43 2.97 -7.46 -19.92
CA GLU A 43 3.08 -8.76 -19.24
C GLU A 43 3.52 -8.57 -17.78
N GLY A 44 2.87 -9.27 -16.85
CA GLY A 44 3.20 -9.26 -15.43
C GLY A 44 2.50 -8.21 -14.58
N THR A 45 1.54 -7.46 -15.13
CA THR A 45 0.67 -6.57 -14.34
C THR A 45 -0.49 -7.34 -13.73
N CYS A 46 -0.94 -7.00 -12.52
CA CYS A 46 -2.06 -7.69 -11.83
C CYS A 46 -3.45 -7.44 -12.46
N CYS A 47 -3.52 -7.05 -13.73
CA CYS A 47 -4.74 -6.81 -14.50
C CYS A 47 -4.52 -7.18 -15.98
N SER A 48 -3.62 -8.14 -16.25
CA SER A 48 -3.41 -8.68 -17.59
C SER A 48 -4.65 -9.47 -18.09
N ALA A 49 -4.71 -9.76 -19.37
CA ALA A 49 -5.76 -10.61 -19.94
C ALA A 49 -5.76 -12.01 -19.28
N ASP A 50 -4.56 -12.55 -19.05
CA ASP A 50 -4.37 -13.83 -18.37
C ASP A 50 -4.89 -13.82 -16.93
N ASP A 51 -4.65 -12.73 -16.17
CA ASP A 51 -5.20 -12.57 -14.83
C ASP A 51 -6.74 -12.53 -14.82
N ALA A 52 -7.32 -11.88 -15.85
CA ALA A 52 -8.77 -11.82 -15.99
C ALA A 52 -9.36 -13.19 -16.32
N ASP A 53 -8.67 -13.98 -17.15
CA ASP A 53 -9.08 -15.34 -17.50
C ASP A 53 -8.90 -16.32 -16.34
N ASP A 54 -7.83 -16.18 -15.57
CA ASP A 54 -7.63 -16.92 -14.32
C ASP A 54 -8.76 -16.63 -13.32
N ALA A 55 -9.05 -15.35 -13.06
CA ALA A 55 -10.11 -14.94 -12.14
C ALA A 55 -11.48 -15.43 -12.61
N ARG A 56 -11.78 -15.35 -13.91
CA ARG A 56 -13.02 -15.84 -14.52
C ARG A 56 -13.13 -17.36 -14.38
N SER A 57 -12.05 -18.08 -14.64
CA SER A 57 -12.01 -19.54 -14.54
C SER A 57 -12.28 -20.03 -13.11
N VAL A 58 -11.67 -19.34 -12.11
CA VAL A 58 -11.94 -19.61 -10.70
C VAL A 58 -13.40 -19.31 -10.35
N ALA A 59 -13.93 -18.15 -10.76
CA ALA A 59 -15.32 -17.79 -10.51
C ALA A 59 -16.29 -18.81 -11.10
N TYR A 60 -16.06 -19.24 -12.36
CA TYR A 60 -16.85 -20.27 -13.01
C TYR A 60 -16.81 -21.61 -12.25
N ARG A 61 -15.61 -22.05 -11.81
CA ARG A 61 -15.44 -23.28 -11.04
C ARG A 61 -16.19 -23.23 -9.71
N LEU A 62 -16.24 -22.04 -9.08
CA LEU A 62 -16.97 -21.83 -7.82
C LEU A 62 -18.48 -21.54 -8.03
N GLY A 63 -18.99 -21.59 -9.27
CA GLY A 63 -20.39 -21.31 -9.59
C GLY A 63 -20.81 -19.86 -9.35
N MET A 64 -19.86 -18.93 -9.41
CA MET A 64 -20.08 -17.49 -9.17
C MET A 64 -20.28 -16.76 -10.50
N LYS A 65 -21.08 -15.67 -10.47
CA LYS A 65 -21.04 -14.67 -11.53
C LYS A 65 -19.72 -13.92 -11.45
N PHE A 66 -19.26 -13.42 -12.60
CA PHE A 66 -18.02 -12.64 -12.68
C PHE A 66 -18.20 -11.37 -13.49
N TYR A 67 -17.79 -10.26 -12.88
CA TYR A 67 -17.90 -8.92 -13.46
C TYR A 67 -16.51 -8.33 -13.71
N VAL A 68 -16.38 -7.55 -14.77
CA VAL A 68 -15.18 -6.72 -15.02
C VAL A 68 -15.61 -5.26 -15.06
N PHE A 69 -15.09 -4.46 -14.14
CA PHE A 69 -15.36 -3.04 -14.09
C PHE A 69 -14.16 -2.27 -14.66
N ASN A 70 -14.41 -1.41 -15.63
CA ASN A 70 -13.36 -0.57 -16.21
C ASN A 70 -13.17 0.67 -15.33
N GLU A 71 -12.01 0.74 -14.68
CA GLU A 71 -11.59 1.86 -13.82
C GLU A 71 -10.26 2.46 -14.30
N THR A 72 -9.91 2.29 -15.58
CA THR A 72 -8.62 2.73 -16.14
C THR A 72 -8.41 4.23 -16.01
N GLU A 73 -9.42 5.04 -16.28
CA GLU A 73 -9.33 6.51 -16.17
C GLU A 73 -9.15 6.95 -14.71
N ARG A 74 -9.91 6.32 -13.79
CA ARG A 74 -9.80 6.62 -12.37
C ARG A 74 -8.43 6.19 -11.82
N PHE A 75 -7.95 5.02 -12.23
CA PHE A 75 -6.62 4.55 -11.85
C PHE A 75 -5.50 5.46 -12.35
N ALA A 76 -5.59 5.89 -13.59
CA ALA A 76 -4.66 6.87 -14.15
C ALA A 76 -4.63 8.14 -13.30
N ARG A 77 -5.78 8.77 -13.08
CA ARG A 77 -5.88 10.05 -12.38
C ARG A 77 -5.52 9.94 -10.88
N ASP A 78 -6.10 8.96 -10.17
CA ASP A 78 -6.04 8.92 -8.70
C ASP A 78 -4.81 8.17 -8.15
N VAL A 79 -4.13 7.36 -9.00
CA VAL A 79 -2.97 6.57 -8.59
C VAL A 79 -1.72 6.93 -9.40
N MET A 80 -1.78 6.85 -10.74
CA MET A 80 -0.58 7.02 -11.56
C MET A 80 -0.16 8.49 -11.66
N ASP A 81 -1.09 9.41 -11.90
CA ASP A 81 -0.81 10.85 -11.96
C ASP A 81 -0.39 11.38 -10.58
N HIS A 82 -1.03 10.90 -9.49
CA HIS A 82 -0.62 11.22 -8.13
C HIS A 82 0.81 10.71 -7.84
N PHE A 83 1.12 9.50 -8.26
CA PHE A 83 2.47 8.94 -8.14
C PHE A 83 3.52 9.81 -8.87
N VAL A 84 3.23 10.24 -10.10
CA VAL A 84 4.10 11.15 -10.86
C VAL A 84 4.28 12.49 -10.13
N ALA A 85 3.18 13.09 -9.67
CA ALA A 85 3.21 14.39 -8.97
C ALA A 85 4.05 14.34 -7.69
N GLU A 86 3.90 13.30 -6.88
CA GLU A 86 4.67 13.11 -5.66
C GLU A 86 6.18 12.95 -5.94
N TYR A 87 6.54 12.18 -6.99
CA TYR A 87 7.95 12.06 -7.40
C TYR A 87 8.54 13.38 -7.90
N CYS A 88 7.76 14.18 -8.65
CA CYS A 88 8.16 15.51 -9.08
C CYS A 88 8.35 16.47 -7.90
N ALA A 89 7.55 16.32 -6.84
CA ALA A 89 7.72 17.07 -5.58
C ALA A 89 8.91 16.58 -4.74
N GLY A 90 9.63 15.54 -5.19
CA GLY A 90 10.77 14.98 -4.46
C GLY A 90 10.39 13.93 -3.42
N HIS A 91 9.13 13.55 -3.32
CA HIS A 91 8.64 12.53 -2.41
C HIS A 91 8.86 11.11 -2.95
N THR A 92 8.53 10.11 -2.14
CA THR A 92 8.54 8.69 -2.53
C THR A 92 7.21 8.07 -2.09
N PRO A 93 6.15 8.12 -2.90
CA PRO A 93 4.82 7.65 -2.54
C PRO A 93 4.73 6.12 -2.53
N ASN A 94 3.66 5.61 -1.88
CA ASN A 94 3.25 4.21 -1.99
C ASN A 94 1.89 4.13 -2.71
N PRO A 95 1.86 3.85 -4.02
CA PRO A 95 0.63 3.90 -4.83
C PRO A 95 -0.38 2.80 -4.46
N CYS A 96 0.04 1.73 -3.77
CA CYS A 96 -0.88 0.70 -3.29
C CYS A 96 -1.86 1.25 -2.25
N ILE A 97 -1.44 2.24 -1.45
CA ILE A 97 -2.31 2.92 -0.48
C ILE A 97 -3.42 3.68 -1.22
N ASP A 98 -3.07 4.44 -2.26
CA ASP A 98 -4.05 5.18 -3.06
C ASP A 98 -4.96 4.26 -3.86
N CYS A 99 -4.44 3.18 -4.44
CA CYS A 99 -5.23 2.17 -5.12
C CYS A 99 -6.27 1.54 -4.16
N ASN A 100 -5.86 1.17 -2.96
CA ASN A 100 -6.78 0.65 -1.95
C ASN A 100 -7.84 1.69 -1.58
N ARG A 101 -7.43 2.93 -1.27
CA ARG A 101 -8.32 4.02 -0.86
C ARG A 101 -9.33 4.41 -1.94
N CYS A 102 -8.85 4.68 -3.17
CA CYS A 102 -9.68 5.28 -4.22
C CYS A 102 -10.47 4.25 -5.02
N LEU A 103 -9.87 3.10 -5.31
CA LEU A 103 -10.46 2.13 -6.23
C LEU A 103 -11.09 0.95 -5.49
N LYS A 104 -10.31 0.19 -4.70
CA LYS A 104 -10.84 -1.05 -4.09
C LYS A 104 -11.89 -0.75 -3.02
N PHE A 105 -11.54 0.09 -2.04
CA PHE A 105 -12.42 0.41 -0.91
C PHE A 105 -13.19 1.73 -1.10
N GLY A 106 -12.92 2.48 -2.17
CA GLY A 106 -13.75 3.55 -2.69
C GLY A 106 -14.73 3.02 -3.74
N ALA A 107 -14.38 3.17 -5.02
CA ALA A 107 -15.25 2.88 -6.15
C ALA A 107 -15.87 1.48 -6.18
N LEU A 108 -15.08 0.42 -5.92
CA LEU A 108 -15.60 -0.95 -5.98
C LEU A 108 -16.55 -1.24 -4.81
N LEU A 109 -16.24 -0.75 -3.60
CA LEU A 109 -17.15 -0.92 -2.46
C LEU A 109 -18.49 -0.18 -2.70
N GLU A 110 -18.45 1.07 -3.12
CA GLU A 110 -19.64 1.83 -3.46
C GLU A 110 -20.49 1.11 -4.52
N ARG A 111 -19.84 0.59 -5.56
CA ARG A 111 -20.52 -0.19 -6.61
C ARG A 111 -21.10 -1.50 -6.09
N ALA A 112 -20.40 -2.21 -5.20
CA ALA A 112 -20.92 -3.42 -4.57
C ALA A 112 -22.21 -3.12 -3.79
N LEU A 113 -22.20 -2.07 -2.97
CA LEU A 113 -23.38 -1.67 -2.19
C LEU A 113 -24.56 -1.25 -3.10
N LEU A 114 -24.30 -0.48 -4.17
CA LEU A 114 -25.32 -0.09 -5.16
C LEU A 114 -25.93 -1.30 -5.89
N LEU A 115 -25.15 -2.37 -6.11
CA LEU A 115 -25.63 -3.63 -6.71
C LEU A 115 -26.32 -4.55 -5.69
N GLY A 116 -26.47 -4.11 -4.45
CA GLY A 116 -27.18 -4.82 -3.37
C GLY A 116 -26.35 -5.94 -2.75
N TYR A 117 -25.02 -5.88 -2.81
CA TYR A 117 -24.15 -6.74 -2.00
C TYR A 117 -24.06 -6.17 -0.57
N ASP A 118 -24.05 -7.05 0.43
CA ASP A 118 -23.87 -6.66 1.83
C ASP A 118 -22.42 -6.32 2.14
N TYR A 119 -21.48 -7.00 1.47
CA TYR A 119 -20.03 -6.88 1.72
C TYR A 119 -19.22 -6.88 0.44
N LEU A 120 -18.10 -6.21 0.51
CA LEU A 120 -16.96 -6.41 -0.38
C LEU A 120 -15.95 -7.32 0.32
N ALA A 121 -15.32 -8.24 -0.41
CA ALA A 121 -14.22 -9.05 0.12
C ALA A 121 -12.99 -8.94 -0.76
N THR A 122 -11.81 -9.10 -0.15
CA THR A 122 -10.53 -9.11 -0.87
C THR A 122 -9.58 -10.16 -0.28
N GLY A 123 -8.54 -10.51 -1.03
CA GLY A 123 -7.46 -11.40 -0.58
C GLY A 123 -6.35 -10.70 0.22
N HIS A 124 -6.63 -9.61 0.94
CA HIS A 124 -5.61 -8.97 1.78
C HIS A 124 -5.38 -9.73 3.08
N TYR A 125 -4.11 -9.87 3.46
CA TYR A 125 -3.67 -10.41 4.75
C TYR A 125 -3.79 -9.36 5.84
N ALA A 126 -5.01 -9.09 6.26
CA ALA A 126 -5.39 -8.28 7.41
C ALA A 126 -6.71 -8.82 7.95
N ARG A 127 -7.14 -8.38 9.11
CA ARG A 127 -8.38 -8.84 9.75
C ARG A 127 -9.27 -7.66 10.11
N VAL A 128 -10.57 -7.89 10.09
CA VAL A 128 -11.57 -6.93 10.58
C VAL A 128 -12.22 -7.52 11.82
N GLY A 129 -12.16 -6.81 12.93
CA GLY A 129 -12.84 -7.15 14.16
C GLY A 129 -13.93 -6.13 14.49
N TYR A 130 -14.92 -6.53 15.28
CA TYR A 130 -15.94 -5.64 15.84
C TYR A 130 -15.81 -5.65 17.36
N ASP A 131 -15.81 -4.47 17.94
CA ASP A 131 -15.80 -4.28 19.38
C ASP A 131 -17.19 -3.91 19.87
N PRO A 132 -17.87 -4.80 20.60
CA PRO A 132 -19.23 -4.55 21.06
C PRO A 132 -19.31 -3.48 22.18
N GLU A 133 -18.21 -3.20 22.88
CA GLU A 133 -18.20 -2.21 23.97
C GLU A 133 -18.18 -0.78 23.40
N THR A 134 -17.39 -0.56 22.35
CA THR A 134 -17.26 0.75 21.69
C THR A 134 -18.21 0.91 20.49
N GLY A 135 -18.74 -0.20 19.95
CA GLY A 135 -19.50 -0.22 18.71
C GLY A 135 -18.66 0.04 17.46
N LEU A 136 -17.34 -0.04 17.56
CA LEU A 136 -16.42 0.28 16.47
C LEU A 136 -15.84 -0.98 15.81
N TYR A 137 -15.63 -0.87 14.51
CA TYR A 137 -14.82 -1.85 13.79
C TYR A 137 -13.33 -1.56 13.97
N ARG A 138 -12.54 -2.61 14.07
CA ARG A 138 -11.08 -2.56 14.20
C ARG A 138 -10.43 -3.16 12.96
N LEU A 139 -9.41 -2.50 12.43
CA LEU A 139 -8.48 -3.11 11.49
C LEU A 139 -7.36 -3.76 12.29
N LEU A 140 -7.14 -5.05 12.05
CA LEU A 140 -6.15 -5.85 12.76
C LEU A 140 -5.12 -6.39 11.76
N ARG A 141 -3.91 -6.62 12.24
CA ARG A 141 -2.86 -7.31 11.48
C ARG A 141 -3.32 -8.69 11.04
N GLY A 142 -2.81 -9.17 9.92
CA GLY A 142 -2.90 -10.57 9.51
C GLY A 142 -2.19 -11.50 10.51
N ARG A 143 -2.66 -12.74 10.61
CA ARG A 143 -1.99 -13.78 11.43
C ARG A 143 -0.59 -14.09 10.90
N ASP A 144 -0.46 -14.18 9.58
CA ASP A 144 0.84 -14.28 8.92
C ASP A 144 1.54 -12.91 8.94
N ARG A 145 2.48 -12.75 9.88
CA ARG A 145 3.23 -11.49 10.07
C ARG A 145 4.12 -11.12 8.89
N TRP A 146 4.56 -12.11 8.12
CA TRP A 146 5.38 -11.89 6.93
C TRP A 146 4.57 -11.42 5.73
N LYS A 147 3.28 -11.75 5.72
CA LYS A 147 2.33 -11.35 4.68
C LYS A 147 1.39 -10.23 5.10
N ASP A 148 1.49 -9.75 6.35
CA ASP A 148 0.62 -8.70 6.88
C ASP A 148 0.57 -7.47 5.98
N GLN A 149 -0.64 -7.15 5.51
CA GLN A 149 -0.92 -6.02 4.61
C GLN A 149 -1.70 -4.89 5.30
N SER A 150 -1.83 -4.93 6.62
CA SER A 150 -2.56 -3.91 7.38
C SER A 150 -1.98 -2.50 7.17
N TYR A 151 -0.66 -2.40 6.90
CA TYR A 151 0.03 -1.15 6.58
C TYR A 151 -0.61 -0.39 5.39
N VAL A 152 -0.96 -1.06 4.31
CA VAL A 152 -1.55 -0.41 3.11
C VAL A 152 -3.06 -0.21 3.22
N LEU A 153 -3.66 -0.54 4.39
CA LEU A 153 -5.08 -0.44 4.68
C LEU A 153 -5.40 0.61 5.75
N TYR A 154 -4.42 1.32 6.28
CA TYR A 154 -4.60 2.26 7.39
C TYR A 154 -5.59 3.39 7.10
N GLN A 155 -5.92 3.64 5.84
CA GLN A 155 -6.85 4.70 5.42
C GLN A 155 -8.34 4.25 5.43
N LEU A 156 -8.63 3.01 5.84
CA LEU A 156 -10.01 2.53 5.95
C LEU A 156 -10.78 3.29 7.02
N THR A 157 -12.03 3.60 6.69
CA THR A 157 -12.99 4.25 7.59
C THR A 157 -13.90 3.22 8.27
N GLN A 158 -14.62 3.64 9.31
CA GLN A 158 -15.61 2.79 9.99
C GLN A 158 -16.69 2.27 9.03
N HIS A 159 -17.18 3.13 8.12
CA HIS A 159 -18.14 2.70 7.09
C HIS A 159 -17.57 1.61 6.19
N GLN A 160 -16.34 1.75 5.72
CA GLN A 160 -15.70 0.75 4.88
C GLN A 160 -15.47 -0.56 5.63
N LEU A 161 -14.96 -0.49 6.87
CA LEU A 161 -14.73 -1.67 7.70
C LEU A 161 -16.00 -2.45 8.00
N SER A 162 -17.15 -1.78 8.20
CA SER A 162 -18.44 -2.44 8.46
C SER A 162 -18.95 -3.25 7.26
N HIS A 163 -18.45 -3.00 6.06
CA HIS A 163 -18.85 -3.69 4.83
C HIS A 163 -17.69 -4.50 4.19
N LEU A 164 -16.64 -4.80 4.96
CA LEU A 164 -15.43 -5.44 4.44
C LEU A 164 -15.18 -6.80 5.08
N LEU A 165 -14.88 -7.80 4.25
CA LEU A 165 -14.43 -9.12 4.68
C LEU A 165 -13.02 -9.42 4.15
N LEU A 166 -12.14 -9.85 5.04
CA LEU A 166 -10.74 -10.19 4.75
C LEU A 166 -10.43 -11.62 5.21
N PRO A 167 -11.05 -12.65 4.55
CA PRO A 167 -11.04 -14.01 5.08
C PRO A 167 -9.65 -14.65 5.14
N VAL A 168 -8.72 -14.28 4.25
CA VAL A 168 -7.36 -14.86 4.23
C VAL A 168 -6.47 -14.35 5.37
N GLY A 169 -6.82 -13.24 6.00
CA GLY A 169 -6.07 -12.68 7.12
C GLY A 169 -6.03 -13.54 8.37
N GLU A 170 -6.92 -14.54 8.49
CA GLU A 170 -6.95 -15.53 9.56
C GLU A 170 -6.02 -16.74 9.34
N PHE A 171 -5.34 -16.81 8.19
CA PHE A 171 -4.51 -17.93 7.80
C PHE A 171 -3.10 -17.50 7.44
N ASP A 172 -2.16 -18.44 7.47
CA ASP A 172 -0.85 -18.26 6.87
C ASP A 172 -0.88 -18.57 5.35
N LYS A 173 0.10 -18.10 4.63
CA LYS A 173 0.17 -18.25 3.17
C LYS A 173 0.25 -19.71 2.72
N PRO A 174 1.00 -20.61 3.38
CA PRO A 174 0.99 -22.04 3.04
C PRO A 174 -0.39 -22.68 3.13
N ALA A 175 -1.16 -22.41 4.20
CA ALA A 175 -2.51 -22.94 4.37
C ALA A 175 -3.47 -22.44 3.27
N ILE A 176 -3.35 -21.17 2.87
CA ILE A 176 -4.13 -20.60 1.76
C ILE A 176 -3.83 -21.32 0.45
N ARG A 177 -2.55 -21.58 0.13
CA ARG A 177 -2.16 -22.32 -1.07
C ARG A 177 -2.67 -23.74 -1.05
N GLU A 178 -2.60 -24.43 0.10
CA GLU A 178 -3.08 -25.80 0.25
C GLU A 178 -4.60 -25.87 0.05
N SER A 179 -5.36 -25.00 0.70
CA SER A 179 -6.82 -24.93 0.49
C SER A 179 -7.20 -24.67 -0.98
N ALA A 180 -6.42 -23.85 -1.68
CA ALA A 180 -6.62 -23.60 -3.10
C ALA A 180 -6.33 -24.85 -3.96
N ARG A 181 -5.27 -25.64 -3.63
CA ARG A 181 -4.93 -26.89 -4.32
C ARG A 181 -5.99 -27.95 -4.09
N GLU A 182 -6.41 -28.16 -2.84
CA GLU A 182 -7.46 -29.13 -2.49
C GLU A 182 -8.78 -28.84 -3.20
N ALA A 183 -9.11 -27.56 -3.38
CA ALA A 183 -10.27 -27.13 -4.17
C ALA A 183 -10.02 -27.20 -5.68
N GLY A 184 -8.80 -27.53 -6.11
CA GLY A 184 -8.39 -27.63 -7.51
C GLY A 184 -8.42 -26.29 -8.25
N LEU A 185 -8.12 -25.19 -7.59
CA LEU A 185 -8.04 -23.87 -8.22
C LEU A 185 -6.78 -23.80 -9.09
N LEU A 186 -6.92 -23.38 -10.35
CA LEU A 186 -5.86 -23.42 -11.36
C LEU A 186 -4.66 -22.53 -11.00
N ASN A 187 -4.89 -21.46 -10.23
CA ASN A 187 -3.89 -20.47 -9.84
C ASN A 187 -3.29 -20.71 -8.44
N ALA A 188 -3.46 -21.92 -7.85
CA ALA A 188 -2.95 -22.25 -6.52
C ALA A 188 -1.42 -22.06 -6.38
N ASP A 189 -0.68 -22.33 -7.47
CA ASP A 189 0.79 -22.24 -7.51
C ASP A 189 1.32 -20.96 -8.16
N LYS A 190 0.42 -20.03 -8.55
CA LYS A 190 0.81 -18.75 -9.15
C LYS A 190 1.68 -17.95 -8.19
N ALA A 191 2.75 -17.34 -8.71
CA ALA A 191 3.65 -16.49 -7.93
C ALA A 191 2.93 -15.23 -7.44
N ASP A 192 3.35 -14.74 -6.28
CA ASP A 192 2.82 -13.47 -5.76
C ASP A 192 3.38 -12.30 -6.57
N SER A 193 2.58 -11.26 -6.79
CA SER A 193 3.07 -10.01 -7.36
C SER A 193 4.08 -9.37 -6.40
N GLN A 194 5.26 -9.04 -6.91
CA GLN A 194 6.40 -8.59 -6.07
C GLN A 194 6.57 -7.06 -6.08
N ASP A 195 6.04 -6.35 -7.09
CA ASP A 195 6.32 -4.94 -7.33
C ASP A 195 5.04 -4.13 -7.59
N ILE A 196 5.21 -2.82 -7.81
CA ILE A 196 4.12 -1.92 -8.21
C ILE A 196 3.56 -2.39 -9.54
N CYS A 197 2.26 -2.66 -9.60
CA CYS A 197 1.61 -3.33 -10.73
C CYS A 197 1.76 -2.61 -12.08
N PHE A 198 1.95 -1.30 -12.10
CA PHE A 198 2.15 -0.51 -13.33
C PHE A 198 3.64 -0.18 -13.59
N VAL A 199 4.57 -0.67 -12.75
CA VAL A 199 6.02 -0.59 -12.94
C VAL A 199 6.64 -1.96 -12.66
N PRO A 200 6.32 -2.99 -13.46
CA PRO A 200 6.66 -4.38 -13.14
C PRO A 200 8.16 -4.67 -13.19
N ASP A 201 8.94 -3.85 -13.89
CA ASP A 201 10.39 -3.96 -13.98
C ASP A 201 11.15 -3.14 -12.91
N GLY A 202 10.41 -2.42 -12.04
CA GLY A 202 10.99 -1.56 -11.01
C GLY A 202 11.73 -0.31 -11.54
N ASP A 203 11.67 -0.02 -12.84
CA ASP A 203 12.26 1.20 -13.41
C ASP A 203 11.30 2.39 -13.32
N TYR A 204 11.19 2.96 -12.12
CA TYR A 204 10.36 4.14 -11.86
C TYR A 204 10.78 5.34 -12.73
N GLY A 205 12.09 5.47 -13.00
CA GLY A 205 12.60 6.56 -13.86
C GLY A 205 12.10 6.45 -15.30
N ARG A 206 12.02 5.23 -15.84
CA ARG A 206 11.41 4.99 -17.16
C ARG A 206 9.92 5.33 -17.15
N PHE A 207 9.17 4.84 -16.16
CA PHE A 207 7.75 5.13 -16.04
C PHE A 207 7.46 6.64 -15.96
N LEU A 208 8.22 7.38 -15.15
CA LEU A 208 8.07 8.83 -15.02
C LEU A 208 8.32 9.56 -16.35
N ARG A 209 9.29 9.09 -17.17
CA ARG A 209 9.55 9.69 -18.50
C ARG A 209 8.47 9.34 -19.52
N GLU A 210 8.10 8.06 -19.60
CA GLU A 210 7.23 7.56 -20.66
C GLU A 210 5.75 7.88 -20.39
N TYR A 211 5.27 7.62 -19.18
CA TYR A 211 3.90 7.91 -18.80
C TYR A 211 3.71 9.35 -18.32
N GLY A 212 4.57 9.79 -17.37
CA GLY A 212 4.46 11.10 -16.73
C GLY A 212 4.98 12.25 -17.57
N HIS A 213 5.64 11.98 -18.70
CA HIS A 213 6.35 12.97 -19.54
C HIS A 213 7.27 13.88 -18.71
N VAL A 214 7.82 13.34 -17.61
CA VAL A 214 8.69 14.09 -16.70
C VAL A 214 10.06 14.28 -17.32
N GLU A 215 10.44 15.54 -17.48
CA GLU A 215 11.80 15.90 -17.90
C GLU A 215 12.79 15.67 -16.77
N MET A 216 13.73 14.75 -16.97
CA MET A 216 14.75 14.42 -15.98
C MET A 216 15.89 15.44 -16.02
N THR A 217 15.81 16.46 -15.18
CA THR A 217 16.86 17.51 -15.12
C THR A 217 18.02 17.03 -14.28
N PRO A 218 19.22 16.81 -14.88
CA PRO A 218 20.42 16.47 -14.14
C PRO A 218 20.82 17.60 -13.18
N GLY A 219 21.28 17.22 -11.99
CA GLY A 219 21.79 18.16 -10.98
C GLY A 219 23.00 17.60 -10.25
N ASP A 220 23.37 18.20 -9.13
CA ASP A 220 24.57 17.85 -8.42
C ASP A 220 24.30 16.99 -7.17
N PHE A 221 25.14 15.97 -6.99
CA PHE A 221 25.33 15.36 -5.69
C PHE A 221 26.28 16.24 -4.87
N VAL A 222 25.85 16.64 -3.68
CA VAL A 222 26.63 17.48 -2.79
C VAL A 222 26.84 16.82 -1.42
N ASP A 223 27.92 17.20 -0.73
CA ASP A 223 28.12 16.88 0.68
C ASP A 223 27.55 18.00 1.58
N ARG A 224 27.75 17.86 2.92
CA ARG A 224 27.25 18.84 3.90
C ARG A 224 27.88 20.23 3.76
N GLU A 225 29.11 20.28 3.26
CA GLU A 225 29.85 21.52 3.01
C GLU A 225 29.50 22.17 1.65
N GLY A 226 28.57 21.55 0.90
CA GLY A 226 28.17 21.99 -0.44
C GLY A 226 29.14 21.65 -1.56
N ARG A 227 30.15 20.82 -1.30
CA ARG A 227 31.09 20.38 -2.35
C ARG A 227 30.41 19.39 -3.28
N VAL A 228 30.60 19.57 -4.59
CA VAL A 228 30.04 18.68 -5.61
C VAL A 228 30.81 17.36 -5.62
N LEU A 229 30.09 16.24 -5.43
CA LEU A 229 30.64 14.88 -5.45
C LEU A 229 30.42 14.18 -6.80
N GLY A 230 29.53 14.69 -7.63
CA GLY A 230 29.17 14.12 -8.91
C GLY A 230 27.85 14.68 -9.41
N ARG A 231 27.32 14.08 -10.50
CA ARG A 231 26.04 14.51 -11.07
C ARG A 231 24.99 13.39 -11.02
N HIS A 232 23.76 13.76 -10.65
CA HIS A 232 22.62 12.86 -10.69
C HIS A 232 21.81 13.02 -12.00
N LYS A 233 20.98 12.00 -12.32
CA LYS A 233 20.21 11.94 -13.57
C LYS A 233 18.83 12.63 -13.46
N GLY A 234 18.51 13.23 -12.32
CA GLY A 234 17.21 13.81 -11.97
C GLY A 234 16.77 13.33 -10.58
N LEU A 235 16.20 14.24 -9.77
CA LEU A 235 15.75 13.94 -8.38
C LEU A 235 14.81 12.73 -8.28
N PRO A 236 13.87 12.50 -9.24
CA PRO A 236 12.96 11.38 -9.17
C PRO A 236 13.62 10.00 -9.27
N CYS A 237 14.84 9.92 -9.79
CA CYS A 237 15.58 8.66 -9.91
C CYS A 237 16.17 8.15 -8.58
N TYR A 238 16.00 8.91 -7.48
CA TYR A 238 16.67 8.60 -6.21
C TYR A 238 15.71 8.64 -5.03
N THR A 239 15.99 7.78 -4.05
CA THR A 239 15.19 7.66 -2.82
C THR A 239 16.10 7.81 -1.60
N THR A 240 15.59 8.45 -0.54
CA THR A 240 16.30 8.58 0.76
C THR A 240 16.73 7.21 1.29
N GLY A 241 18.02 7.09 1.66
CA GLY A 241 18.64 5.85 2.09
C GLY A 241 19.26 4.99 0.97
N GLN A 242 19.10 5.40 -0.30
CA GLN A 242 19.72 4.71 -1.44
C GLN A 242 21.24 4.82 -1.38
N ARG A 243 21.93 3.67 -1.60
CA ARG A 243 23.39 3.58 -1.68
C ARG A 243 23.88 3.19 -3.07
N LYS A 244 23.18 2.24 -3.71
CA LYS A 244 23.58 1.70 -5.01
C LYS A 244 23.14 2.61 -6.14
N GLY A 245 23.88 2.62 -7.26
CA GLY A 245 23.50 3.34 -8.47
C GLY A 245 23.70 4.86 -8.43
N LEU A 246 24.46 5.39 -7.45
CA LEU A 246 24.75 6.82 -7.35
C LEU A 246 25.81 7.28 -8.38
N GLY A 247 26.74 6.40 -8.79
CA GLY A 247 27.79 6.75 -9.76
C GLY A 247 28.85 7.73 -9.25
N VAL A 248 29.01 7.87 -7.91
CA VAL A 248 30.00 8.74 -7.29
C VAL A 248 31.12 7.92 -6.65
N SER A 249 32.37 8.46 -6.70
CA SER A 249 33.54 7.88 -6.06
C SER A 249 33.94 8.72 -4.85
N ALA A 250 33.31 8.45 -3.70
CA ALA A 250 33.53 9.21 -2.47
C ALA A 250 34.61 8.59 -1.55
N GLY A 251 35.25 7.49 -1.94
CA GLY A 251 36.25 6.75 -1.12
C GLY A 251 35.64 6.04 0.10
N ARG A 252 34.35 6.18 0.33
CA ARG A 252 33.57 5.57 1.43
C ARG A 252 32.15 5.27 0.97
N HIS A 253 31.38 4.54 1.78
CA HIS A 253 29.96 4.35 1.51
C HIS A 253 29.19 5.65 1.77
N VAL A 254 28.48 6.14 0.75
CA VAL A 254 27.60 7.30 0.87
C VAL A 254 26.16 6.92 0.52
N TYR A 255 25.24 7.65 1.09
CA TYR A 255 23.79 7.43 1.00
C TYR A 255 23.08 8.72 0.61
N VAL A 256 21.95 8.60 -0.09
CA VAL A 256 21.03 9.72 -0.28
C VAL A 256 20.43 10.09 1.08
N VAL A 257 20.81 11.23 1.61
CA VAL A 257 20.29 11.75 2.89
C VAL A 257 19.04 12.59 2.65
N ARG A 258 19.10 13.51 1.67
CA ARG A 258 18.02 14.46 1.38
C ARG A 258 18.04 14.83 -0.09
N LYS A 259 16.86 15.05 -0.65
CA LYS A 259 16.65 15.67 -1.97
C LYS A 259 16.22 17.12 -1.76
N ASN A 260 16.80 18.05 -2.49
CA ASN A 260 16.41 19.46 -2.46
C ASN A 260 15.91 19.86 -3.86
N ALA A 261 14.59 20.01 -3.97
CA ALA A 261 13.96 20.35 -5.23
C ALA A 261 14.20 21.81 -5.64
N ALA A 262 14.46 22.72 -4.68
CA ALA A 262 14.62 24.15 -4.96
C ALA A 262 15.89 24.48 -5.74
N ASP A 263 16.98 23.75 -5.47
CA ASP A 263 18.28 23.91 -6.14
C ASP A 263 18.69 22.70 -6.99
N ASN A 264 17.82 21.72 -7.13
CA ASN A 264 18.05 20.49 -7.86
C ASN A 264 19.32 19.75 -7.39
N THR A 265 19.51 19.61 -6.07
CA THR A 265 20.65 18.90 -5.48
C THR A 265 20.19 17.69 -4.66
N ILE A 266 21.12 16.73 -4.52
CA ILE A 266 20.97 15.57 -3.65
C ILE A 266 22.12 15.57 -2.65
N LEU A 267 21.79 15.72 -1.37
CA LEU A 267 22.73 15.59 -0.27
C LEU A 267 23.10 14.12 -0.08
N LEU A 268 24.39 13.83 -0.21
CA LEU A 268 24.97 12.54 0.15
C LEU A 268 25.68 12.64 1.50
N GLY A 269 25.55 11.61 2.30
CA GLY A 269 26.16 11.56 3.63
C GLY A 269 26.40 10.15 4.12
N ASP A 270 26.80 10.04 5.38
CA ASP A 270 27.08 8.77 6.05
C ASP A 270 25.77 8.09 6.51
N ASN A 271 25.87 6.80 6.87
CA ASN A 271 24.70 6.03 7.32
C ASN A 271 24.05 6.62 8.57
N GLU A 272 24.83 7.20 9.46
CA GLU A 272 24.40 7.83 10.72
C GLU A 272 23.47 9.01 10.48
N GLU A 273 23.62 9.71 9.36
CA GLU A 273 22.82 10.86 8.95
C GLU A 273 21.40 10.47 8.48
N LEU A 274 21.19 9.20 8.22
CA LEU A 274 19.87 8.68 7.88
C LEU A 274 18.95 8.54 9.07
N TYR A 275 19.46 8.59 10.29
CA TYR A 275 18.67 8.35 11.49
C TYR A 275 18.00 9.62 12.00
N ALA A 276 16.69 9.52 12.27
CA ALA A 276 15.91 10.58 12.90
C ALA A 276 14.98 9.99 13.97
N ARG A 277 14.69 10.77 15.01
CA ARG A 277 13.78 10.38 16.09
C ARG A 277 12.36 10.87 15.90
N GLU A 278 12.16 11.81 15.01
CA GLU A 278 10.91 12.54 14.91
C GLU A 278 10.50 12.68 13.45
N LEU A 279 9.20 12.68 13.22
CA LEU A 279 8.59 13.04 11.96
C LEU A 279 7.27 13.77 12.20
N THR A 280 6.85 14.54 11.20
CA THR A 280 5.49 15.04 11.07
C THR A 280 4.80 14.33 9.90
N ALA A 281 3.51 14.02 10.07
CA ALA A 281 2.69 13.45 9.03
C ALA A 281 1.39 14.23 8.85
N CYS A 282 0.91 14.30 7.61
CA CYS A 282 -0.36 14.91 7.22
C CYS A 282 -1.36 13.87 6.70
N ARG A 283 -2.54 14.35 6.32
CA ARG A 283 -3.62 13.48 5.79
C ARG A 283 -3.89 12.29 6.71
N VAL A 284 -3.90 12.57 8.02
CA VAL A 284 -4.02 11.53 9.06
C VAL A 284 -5.43 10.94 9.04
N ASN A 285 -5.48 9.62 8.98
CA ASN A 285 -6.70 8.85 9.22
C ASN A 285 -6.58 8.11 10.55
N TRP A 286 -7.56 8.28 11.43
CA TRP A 286 -7.76 7.47 12.63
C TRP A 286 -8.85 6.45 12.34
N ILE A 287 -8.54 5.17 12.52
CA ILE A 287 -9.50 4.07 12.24
C ILE A 287 -10.79 4.23 13.07
N SER A 288 -10.69 4.73 14.29
CA SER A 288 -11.86 5.04 15.16
C SER A 288 -12.75 6.16 14.60
N GLY A 289 -12.26 6.95 13.63
CA GLY A 289 -12.92 8.16 13.13
C GLY A 289 -12.66 9.40 13.97
N THR A 290 -11.99 9.29 15.12
CA THR A 290 -11.70 10.39 16.04
C THR A 290 -10.24 10.37 16.45
N ALA A 291 -9.58 11.53 16.39
CA ALA A 291 -8.22 11.68 16.90
C ALA A 291 -8.21 11.58 18.44
N PRO A 292 -7.18 10.98 19.05
CA PRO A 292 -7.00 11.04 20.49
C PRO A 292 -6.78 12.50 20.95
N THR A 293 -7.22 12.82 22.16
CA THR A 293 -7.07 14.17 22.75
C THR A 293 -5.72 14.38 23.45
N GLU A 294 -5.09 13.28 23.84
CA GLU A 294 -3.82 13.23 24.54
C GLU A 294 -2.78 12.45 23.72
N PRO A 295 -1.47 12.66 23.96
CA PRO A 295 -0.44 11.83 23.37
C PRO A 295 -0.64 10.34 23.69
N VAL A 296 -0.45 9.47 22.69
CA VAL A 296 -0.64 8.01 22.82
C VAL A 296 0.66 7.30 22.55
N ALA A 297 1.02 6.36 23.45
CA ALA A 297 2.12 5.42 23.23
C ALA A 297 1.69 4.34 22.23
N VAL A 298 2.49 4.12 21.21
CA VAL A 298 2.19 3.22 20.08
C VAL A 298 3.44 2.49 19.62
N THR A 299 3.27 1.51 18.72
CA THR A 299 4.35 1.13 17.80
C THR A 299 4.05 1.69 16.42
N ALA A 300 5.07 2.08 15.66
CA ALA A 300 4.88 2.70 14.36
C ALA A 300 5.85 2.13 13.31
N LYS A 301 5.35 2.01 12.05
CA LYS A 301 6.14 1.65 10.86
C LYS A 301 6.17 2.83 9.91
N THR A 302 7.36 3.20 9.41
CA THR A 302 7.53 4.26 8.41
C THR A 302 7.73 3.73 6.99
N ARG A 303 7.72 2.39 6.81
CA ARG A 303 7.77 1.67 5.52
C ARG A 303 7.07 0.33 5.65
N TYR A 304 6.55 -0.18 4.56
CA TYR A 304 5.87 -1.48 4.52
C TYR A 304 6.73 -2.63 5.10
N SER A 305 7.97 -2.75 4.65
CA SER A 305 8.88 -3.85 5.03
C SER A 305 9.64 -3.63 6.35
N GLN A 306 9.41 -2.48 7.05
CA GLN A 306 10.11 -2.17 8.29
C GLN A 306 9.48 -2.91 9.48
N THR A 307 10.30 -3.31 10.45
CA THR A 307 9.82 -3.67 11.79
C THR A 307 9.33 -2.41 12.49
N GLU A 308 8.23 -2.53 13.22
CA GLU A 308 7.71 -1.43 14.02
C GLU A 308 8.64 -1.04 15.16
N ALA A 309 8.58 0.23 15.56
CA ALA A 309 9.33 0.80 16.65
C ALA A 309 8.42 1.58 17.61
N GLU A 310 8.75 1.53 18.90
CA GLU A 310 8.02 2.29 19.92
C GLU A 310 8.11 3.79 19.66
N ALA A 311 6.98 4.47 19.80
CA ALA A 311 6.84 5.90 19.59
C ALA A 311 5.72 6.49 20.43
N ASP A 312 5.79 7.80 20.65
CA ASP A 312 4.69 8.61 21.15
C ASP A 312 4.12 9.45 20.00
N VAL A 313 2.80 9.44 19.87
CA VAL A 313 2.08 10.18 18.83
C VAL A 313 1.28 11.29 19.46
N THR A 314 1.43 12.51 18.95
CA THR A 314 0.66 13.67 19.35
C THR A 314 -0.15 14.16 18.14
N PRO A 315 -1.48 14.18 18.20
CA PRO A 315 -2.30 14.82 17.18
C PRO A 315 -2.00 16.32 17.11
N LEU A 316 -1.99 16.86 15.90
CA LEU A 316 -1.80 18.28 15.63
C LEU A 316 -3.04 18.82 14.87
N PRO A 317 -3.22 20.15 14.83
CA PRO A 317 -4.25 20.76 13.99
C PRO A 317 -4.15 20.37 12.51
N GLU A 318 -5.23 20.60 11.75
CA GLU A 318 -5.30 20.42 10.29
C GLU A 318 -5.02 18.98 9.81
N GLY A 319 -5.45 17.97 10.60
CA GLY A 319 -5.30 16.57 10.23
C GLY A 319 -3.84 16.11 10.15
N ARG A 320 -2.99 16.70 10.99
CA ARG A 320 -1.57 16.35 11.12
C ARG A 320 -1.30 15.60 12.42
N MET A 321 -0.15 14.98 12.51
CA MET A 321 0.36 14.38 13.74
C MET A 321 1.87 14.45 13.81
N ARG A 322 2.40 14.52 15.03
CA ARG A 322 3.83 14.37 15.34
C ARG A 322 4.07 12.99 15.91
N VAL A 323 5.11 12.31 15.43
CA VAL A 323 5.54 10.98 15.90
C VAL A 323 6.96 11.09 16.41
N VAL A 324 7.20 10.73 17.67
CA VAL A 324 8.51 10.75 18.31
C VAL A 324 8.89 9.33 18.72
N PHE A 325 9.87 8.76 18.06
CA PHE A 325 10.35 7.39 18.30
C PHE A 325 11.23 7.30 19.55
N ARG A 326 11.13 6.22 20.32
CA ARG A 326 12.04 5.90 21.44
C ARG A 326 13.47 5.71 20.96
N GLN A 327 13.66 5.11 19.78
CA GLN A 327 14.95 4.91 19.14
C GLN A 327 14.93 5.55 17.73
N PRO A 328 16.05 6.16 17.30
CA PRO A 328 16.12 6.76 15.97
C PRO A 328 15.80 5.74 14.87
N GLN A 329 14.97 6.15 13.91
CA GLN A 329 14.57 5.34 12.77
C GLN A 329 15.36 5.71 11.53
N ARG A 330 15.79 4.68 10.79
CA ARG A 330 16.61 4.85 9.60
C ARG A 330 15.78 5.25 8.38
N ALA A 331 16.24 6.29 7.68
CA ALA A 331 15.74 6.70 6.36
C ALA A 331 14.21 6.94 6.35
N ILE A 332 13.71 7.69 7.32
CA ILE A 332 12.36 8.24 7.27
C ILE A 332 12.24 9.06 5.97
N THR A 333 11.21 8.78 5.17
CA THR A 333 11.12 9.28 3.79
C THR A 333 9.80 10.00 3.57
N SER A 334 9.85 11.25 3.13
CA SER A 334 8.67 12.05 2.75
C SER A 334 7.88 11.37 1.63
N GLY A 335 6.56 11.38 1.74
CA GLY A 335 5.64 10.69 0.82
C GLY A 335 5.33 9.23 1.20
N GLN A 336 6.15 8.59 2.05
CA GLN A 336 5.79 7.29 2.63
C GLN A 336 4.74 7.45 3.72
N ALA A 337 4.03 6.38 4.06
CA ALA A 337 3.12 6.39 5.19
C ALA A 337 3.87 6.13 6.51
N VAL A 338 3.38 6.72 7.60
CA VAL A 338 3.61 6.22 8.95
C VAL A 338 2.31 5.60 9.45
N VAL A 339 2.36 4.33 9.86
CA VAL A 339 1.19 3.56 10.33
C VAL A 339 1.40 3.17 11.78
N LEU A 340 0.38 3.40 12.59
CA LEU A 340 0.36 3.32 14.04
C LEU A 340 -0.36 2.06 14.49
N TYR A 341 0.21 1.38 15.47
CA TYR A 341 -0.32 0.13 16.00
C TYR A 341 -0.36 0.14 17.53
N ASP A 342 -1.40 -0.50 18.08
CA ASP A 342 -1.45 -0.97 19.45
C ASP A 342 -1.62 -2.49 19.43
N GLY A 343 -0.54 -3.22 19.73
CA GLY A 343 -0.48 -4.67 19.52
C GLY A 343 -0.83 -5.06 18.08
N ASP A 344 -1.94 -5.79 17.91
CA ASP A 344 -2.47 -6.19 16.58
C ASP A 344 -3.33 -5.13 15.92
N THR A 345 -3.81 -4.15 16.66
CA THR A 345 -4.76 -3.16 16.17
C THR A 345 -4.04 -2.03 15.43
N VAL A 346 -4.50 -1.72 14.22
CA VAL A 346 -4.11 -0.51 13.51
C VAL A 346 -4.93 0.65 14.06
N LEU A 347 -4.24 1.63 14.66
CA LEU A 347 -4.91 2.84 15.18
C LEU A 347 -5.19 3.86 14.06
N GLY A 348 -4.33 3.89 13.07
CA GLY A 348 -4.40 4.83 11.96
C GLY A 348 -3.04 5.06 11.32
N GLY A 349 -2.89 6.20 10.66
CA GLY A 349 -1.63 6.58 10.02
C GLY A 349 -1.76 7.89 9.25
N GLY A 350 -0.67 8.33 8.65
CA GLY A 350 -0.62 9.53 7.83
C GLY A 350 0.51 9.47 6.82
N VAL A 351 0.61 10.46 5.96
CA VAL A 351 1.69 10.60 4.99
C VAL A 351 2.80 11.46 5.61
N ILE A 352 4.02 10.96 5.60
CA ILE A 352 5.19 11.64 6.15
C ILE A 352 5.47 12.90 5.30
N GLU A 353 5.45 14.08 5.94
CA GLU A 353 5.77 15.35 5.30
C GLU A 353 7.27 15.61 5.36
N ASP A 354 7.83 15.63 6.58
CA ASP A 354 9.23 15.93 6.83
C ASP A 354 9.74 15.22 8.11
N ARG A 355 11.07 15.26 8.34
CA ARG A 355 11.76 14.68 9.47
C ARG A 355 12.69 15.71 10.15
#